data_9e6820537b56d5af98a25956c3a2ae49
#
_entry.id   9e6820537b56d5af98a25956c3a2ae49
#
_cell.length_a   1.000
_cell.length_b   1.000
_cell.length_c   1.000
_cell.angle_alpha   90.00
_cell.angle_beta   90.00
_cell.angle_gamma   90.00
#
_symmetry.space_group_name_H-M   'P 1'
#
loop_
_entity.id
_entity.type
_entity.pdbx_description
1 polymer ?
#
loop_
_entity_poly.entity_id
_entity_poly.type
_entity_poly.pdbx_seq_one_letter_code
_entity_poly.pdbx_strand_id
1 'polypeptide(L)'
;NIYFPDEEITFNDLYFVCYMIERTARHLHQRNIYVVEKLGKAALERQLSIAGTLHCLNPEQVVADWKDEYALESGDFYVTSIDARFTDKIPSDTQIGKVYARLVDSITPSGGNFADSILSVYASPICETIDNYNSSAYYEPSYIQTKAYLNGTF
;
A
#
# COMPACT_ATOMS: atom_id res chain seq x y z
N ASN A 1 13.35 -13.58 5.93
CA ASN A 1 13.56 -12.16 6.27
C ASN A 1 15.05 -11.82 6.16
N ILE A 2 15.40 -10.79 5.37
CA ILE A 2 16.80 -10.45 5.09
C ILE A 2 17.56 -9.88 6.30
N TYR A 3 16.85 -9.32 7.27
CA TYR A 3 17.45 -8.74 8.48
C TYR A 3 17.39 -9.69 9.67
N PHE A 4 16.42 -10.58 9.68
CA PHE A 4 16.19 -11.55 10.76
C PHE A 4 15.96 -12.93 10.12
N PRO A 5 17.05 -13.68 9.84
CA PRO A 5 16.96 -14.93 9.05
C PRO A 5 16.02 -15.99 9.61
N ASP A 6 15.80 -15.99 10.93
CA ASP A 6 14.91 -16.94 11.60
C ASP A 6 13.43 -16.51 11.62
N GLU A 7 13.14 -15.34 11.06
CA GLU A 7 11.78 -14.79 11.00
C GLU A 7 11.29 -14.72 9.57
N GLU A 8 10.05 -15.11 9.35
CA GLU A 8 9.36 -14.94 8.08
C GLU A 8 8.59 -13.61 8.06
N ILE A 9 8.43 -13.03 6.88
CA ILE A 9 7.54 -11.89 6.68
C ILE A 9 6.11 -12.41 6.64
N THR A 10 5.29 -11.96 7.60
CA THR A 10 3.90 -12.39 7.74
C THR A 10 2.96 -11.48 6.96
N PHE A 11 1.69 -11.90 6.83
CA PHE A 11 0.64 -11.05 6.29
C PHE A 11 0.47 -9.76 7.12
N ASN A 12 0.64 -9.84 8.45
CA ASN A 12 0.55 -8.66 9.31
C ASN A 12 1.64 -7.64 9.00
N ASP A 13 2.84 -8.11 8.69
CA ASP A 13 3.95 -7.24 8.27
C ASP A 13 3.60 -6.54 6.95
N LEU A 14 3.10 -7.30 5.98
CA LEU A 14 2.66 -6.78 4.70
C LEU A 14 1.53 -5.76 4.87
N TYR A 15 0.53 -6.07 5.68
CA TYR A 15 -0.57 -5.16 5.97
C TYR A 15 -0.06 -3.85 6.57
N PHE A 16 0.85 -3.94 7.55
CA PHE A 16 1.41 -2.74 8.17
C PHE A 16 2.12 -1.84 7.15
N VAL A 17 2.93 -2.44 6.28
CA VAL A 17 3.64 -1.67 5.25
C VAL A 17 2.67 -1.04 4.26
N CYS A 18 1.65 -1.77 3.79
CA CYS A 18 0.63 -1.23 2.89
C CYS A 18 -0.18 -0.11 3.56
N TYR A 19 -0.52 -0.27 4.83
CA TYR A 19 -1.15 0.78 5.62
C TYR A 19 -0.28 2.04 5.69
N MET A 20 1.01 1.88 5.97
CA MET A 20 1.93 3.01 6.06
C MET A 20 2.16 3.70 4.70
N ILE A 21 2.15 2.94 3.61
CA ILE A 21 2.20 3.52 2.26
C ILE A 21 0.99 4.44 2.05
N GLU A 22 -0.20 3.97 2.35
CA GLU A 22 -1.42 4.76 2.18
C GLU A 22 -1.45 5.98 3.09
N ARG A 23 -1.12 5.80 4.37
CA ARG A 23 -1.09 6.89 5.34
C ARG A 23 -0.09 7.98 4.95
N THR A 24 1.11 7.58 4.53
CA THR A 24 2.15 8.50 4.09
C THR A 24 1.73 9.26 2.83
N ALA A 25 1.18 8.55 1.85
CA ALA A 25 0.68 9.16 0.62
C ALA A 25 -0.40 10.20 0.91
N ARG A 26 -1.38 9.89 1.75
CA ARG A 26 -2.43 10.84 2.13
C ARG A 26 -1.88 12.07 2.85
N HIS A 27 -0.96 11.85 3.77
CA HIS A 27 -0.34 12.95 4.52
C HIS A 27 0.41 13.90 3.60
N LEU A 28 1.09 13.38 2.59
CA LEU A 28 1.89 14.16 1.64
C LEU A 28 1.09 14.65 0.42
N HIS A 29 -0.18 14.30 0.30
CA HIS A 29 -0.99 14.58 -0.89
C HIS A 29 -0.33 14.08 -2.17
N GLN A 30 0.12 12.82 -2.11
CA GLN A 30 0.72 12.10 -3.23
C GLN A 30 -0.08 10.83 -3.52
N ARG A 31 0.09 10.29 -4.72
CA ARG A 31 -0.39 8.94 -5.01
C ARG A 31 0.44 7.91 -4.23
N ASN A 32 -0.18 6.80 -3.87
CA ASN A 32 0.54 5.72 -3.18
C ASN A 32 1.72 5.18 -4.00
N ILE A 33 1.60 5.13 -5.33
CA ILE A 33 2.71 4.71 -6.20
C ILE A 33 3.94 5.63 -6.06
N TYR A 34 3.74 6.91 -5.81
CA TYR A 34 4.85 7.83 -5.56
C TYR A 34 5.69 7.35 -4.36
N VAL A 35 5.03 6.99 -3.25
CA VAL A 35 5.71 6.48 -2.06
C VAL A 35 6.44 5.18 -2.35
N VAL A 36 5.77 4.25 -3.03
CA VAL A 36 6.34 2.94 -3.38
C VAL A 36 7.57 3.08 -4.26
N GLU A 37 7.52 3.93 -5.29
CA GLU A 37 8.65 4.15 -6.19
C GLU A 37 9.82 4.85 -5.50
N LYS A 38 9.54 5.80 -4.62
CA LYS A 38 10.58 6.49 -3.86
C LYS A 38 11.30 5.56 -2.89
N LEU A 39 10.58 4.66 -2.25
CA LEU A 39 11.20 3.63 -1.41
C LEU A 39 12.02 2.66 -2.25
N GLY A 40 11.43 2.08 -3.26
CA GLY A 40 12.08 1.07 -4.10
C GLY A 40 12.18 -0.29 -3.39
N LYS A 41 12.69 -1.28 -4.12
CA LYS A 41 12.73 -2.67 -3.65
C LYS A 41 13.51 -2.85 -2.34
N ALA A 42 14.70 -2.31 -2.25
CA ALA A 42 15.56 -2.51 -1.07
C ALA A 42 14.92 -1.92 0.19
N ALA A 43 14.36 -0.71 0.11
CA ALA A 43 13.69 -0.09 1.23
C ALA A 43 12.39 -0.83 1.59
N LEU A 44 11.61 -1.29 0.61
CA LEU A 44 10.42 -2.09 0.87
C LEU A 44 10.76 -3.40 1.59
N GLU A 45 11.81 -4.10 1.16
CA GLU A 45 12.30 -5.31 1.84
C GLU A 45 12.69 -5.02 3.28
N ARG A 46 13.38 -3.89 3.50
CA ARG A 46 13.77 -3.48 4.85
C ARG A 46 12.54 -3.21 5.72
N GLN A 47 11.59 -2.41 5.24
CA GLN A 47 10.40 -2.06 6.01
C GLN A 47 9.54 -3.29 6.33
N LEU A 48 9.38 -4.20 5.38
CA LEU A 48 8.72 -5.49 5.63
C LEU A 48 9.43 -6.29 6.72
N SER A 49 10.75 -6.31 6.68
CA SER A 49 11.58 -7.08 7.63
C SER A 49 11.50 -6.55 9.06
N ILE A 50 11.36 -5.23 9.22
CA ILE A 50 11.33 -4.58 10.54
C ILE A 50 9.92 -4.16 10.97
N ALA A 51 8.89 -4.57 10.23
CA ALA A 51 7.51 -4.15 10.48
C ALA A 51 7.05 -4.45 11.91
N GLY A 52 7.45 -5.58 12.47
CA GLY A 52 7.13 -5.92 13.86
C GLY A 52 7.65 -4.89 14.86
N THR A 53 8.82 -4.32 14.61
CA THR A 53 9.39 -3.23 15.43
C THR A 53 8.66 -1.92 15.19
N LEU A 54 8.31 -1.62 13.92
CA LEU A 54 7.62 -0.39 13.55
C LEU A 54 6.23 -0.28 14.17
N HIS A 55 5.55 -1.42 14.39
CA HIS A 55 4.26 -1.47 15.09
C HIS A 55 4.32 -0.87 16.50
N CYS A 56 5.49 -0.86 17.12
CA CYS A 56 5.68 -0.30 18.47
C CYS A 56 5.81 1.22 18.45
N LEU A 57 5.96 1.82 17.26
CA LEU A 57 6.09 3.27 17.09
C LEU A 57 4.72 3.90 16.79
N ASN A 58 4.58 5.19 17.11
CA ASN A 58 3.44 5.95 16.66
C ASN A 58 3.46 6.03 15.11
N PRO A 59 2.36 5.73 14.41
CA PRO A 59 2.31 5.83 12.95
C PRO A 59 2.74 7.19 12.39
N GLU A 60 2.45 8.28 13.10
CA GLU A 60 2.90 9.61 12.69
C GLU A 60 4.43 9.73 12.69
N GLN A 61 5.10 9.03 13.61
CA GLN A 61 6.56 8.97 13.64
C GLN A 61 7.10 8.20 12.44
N VAL A 62 6.46 7.11 12.06
CA VAL A 62 6.86 6.33 10.87
C VAL A 62 6.72 7.17 9.61
N VAL A 63 5.64 7.93 9.47
CA VAL A 63 5.45 8.87 8.35
C VAL A 63 6.58 9.90 8.30
N ALA A 64 6.91 10.50 9.45
CA ALA A 64 7.99 11.49 9.53
C ALA A 64 9.36 10.89 9.17
N ASP A 65 9.63 9.69 9.66
CA ASP A 65 10.88 8.98 9.38
C ASP A 65 10.99 8.62 7.89
N TRP A 66 9.92 8.15 7.28
CA TRP A 66 9.90 7.84 5.85
C TRP A 66 10.07 9.10 4.99
N LYS A 67 9.41 10.20 5.39
CA LYS A 67 9.56 11.47 4.69
C LYS A 67 11.01 11.92 4.65
N ASP A 68 11.71 11.86 5.78
CA ASP A 68 13.10 12.22 5.90
C ASP A 68 14.03 11.25 5.16
N GLU A 69 13.90 9.96 5.47
CA GLU A 69 14.81 8.92 4.98
C GLU A 69 14.77 8.77 3.46
N TYR A 70 13.57 8.86 2.87
CA TYR A 70 13.38 8.66 1.44
C TYR A 70 13.17 9.95 0.66
N ALA A 71 13.39 11.10 1.29
CA ALA A 71 13.27 12.42 0.68
C ALA A 71 11.91 12.62 -0.02
N LEU A 72 10.83 12.26 0.67
CA LEU A 72 9.47 12.39 0.14
C LEU A 72 9.01 13.84 0.18
N GLU A 73 8.40 14.30 -0.90
CA GLU A 73 7.91 15.67 -1.05
C GLU A 73 6.38 15.70 -1.03
N SER A 74 5.83 16.84 -0.63
CA SER A 74 4.40 17.09 -0.68
C SER A 74 3.96 17.37 -2.12
N GLY A 75 2.76 16.91 -2.47
CA GLY A 75 2.15 17.11 -3.78
C GLY A 75 0.78 17.78 -3.66
N ASP A 76 -0.04 17.59 -4.68
CA ASP A 76 -1.37 18.19 -4.80
C ASP A 76 -2.47 17.15 -5.14
N PHE A 77 -2.21 15.89 -4.92
CA PHE A 77 -3.17 14.81 -5.13
C PHE A 77 -3.93 14.52 -3.83
N TYR A 78 -5.25 14.57 -3.89
CA TYR A 78 -6.15 14.35 -2.76
C TYR A 78 -7.00 13.12 -3.02
N VAL A 79 -6.52 11.95 -2.63
CA VAL A 79 -7.23 10.67 -2.83
C VAL A 79 -8.60 10.67 -2.15
N THR A 80 -8.74 11.45 -1.06
CA THR A 80 -9.99 11.57 -0.31
C THR A 80 -10.99 12.56 -0.91
N SER A 81 -10.65 13.18 -2.04
CA SER A 81 -11.57 14.07 -2.75
C SER A 81 -12.63 13.23 -3.48
N ILE A 82 -13.81 13.12 -2.89
CA ILE A 82 -14.93 12.35 -3.44
C ILE A 82 -16.01 13.26 -3.98
N ASP A 83 -16.86 12.69 -4.85
CA ASP A 83 -18.03 13.38 -5.41
C ASP A 83 -19.30 12.88 -4.70
N ALA A 84 -19.99 13.79 -4.02
CA ALA A 84 -21.19 13.46 -3.25
C ALA A 84 -22.32 12.86 -4.12
N ARG A 85 -22.28 13.04 -5.44
CA ARG A 85 -23.24 12.42 -6.35
C ARG A 85 -23.07 10.89 -6.44
N PHE A 86 -21.88 10.37 -6.14
CA PHE A 86 -21.55 8.94 -6.24
C PHE A 86 -21.40 8.26 -4.88
N THR A 87 -20.84 8.96 -3.90
CA THR A 87 -20.61 8.40 -2.56
C THR A 87 -20.48 9.50 -1.53
N ASP A 88 -20.77 9.16 -0.27
CA ASP A 88 -20.53 9.99 0.90
C ASP A 88 -19.48 9.36 1.83
N LYS A 89 -18.85 8.27 1.39
CA LYS A 89 -17.91 7.50 2.21
C LYS A 89 -16.50 7.61 1.69
N ILE A 90 -15.56 7.83 2.63
CA ILE A 90 -14.12 7.81 2.37
C ILE A 90 -13.55 6.64 3.17
N PRO A 91 -12.97 5.62 2.49
CA PRO A 91 -12.35 4.52 3.22
C PRO A 91 -11.14 5.02 4.02
N SER A 92 -10.91 4.42 5.18
CA SER A 92 -9.75 4.75 6.00
C SER A 92 -8.46 4.25 5.36
N ASP A 93 -7.33 4.80 5.81
CA ASP A 93 -6.01 4.35 5.39
C ASP A 93 -5.75 2.89 5.78
N THR A 94 -6.25 2.44 6.94
CA THR A 94 -6.17 1.03 7.34
C THR A 94 -7.01 0.14 6.43
N GLN A 95 -8.19 0.57 6.04
CA GLN A 95 -9.05 -0.17 5.13
C GLN A 95 -8.39 -0.36 3.75
N ILE A 96 -7.84 0.69 3.20
CA ILE A 96 -7.15 0.64 1.90
C ILE A 96 -5.84 -0.14 2.02
N GLY A 97 -5.11 0.02 3.10
CA GLY A 97 -3.91 -0.80 3.36
C GLY A 97 -4.22 -2.28 3.33
N LYS A 98 -5.34 -2.68 3.91
CA LYS A 98 -5.78 -4.09 3.88
C LYS A 98 -6.19 -4.57 2.49
N VAL A 99 -6.83 -3.72 1.72
CA VAL A 99 -7.17 -4.03 0.31
C VAL A 99 -5.90 -4.36 -0.48
N TYR A 100 -4.90 -3.50 -0.41
CA TYR A 100 -3.64 -3.71 -1.11
C TYR A 100 -2.85 -4.90 -0.57
N ALA A 101 -2.82 -5.08 0.75
CA ALA A 101 -2.15 -6.23 1.35
C ALA A 101 -2.75 -7.56 0.86
N ARG A 102 -4.06 -7.67 0.81
CA ARG A 102 -4.74 -8.86 0.29
C ARG A 102 -4.45 -9.10 -1.19
N LEU A 103 -4.43 -8.03 -1.98
CA LEU A 103 -4.12 -8.14 -3.40
C LEU A 103 -2.67 -8.58 -3.61
N VAL A 104 -1.72 -7.95 -2.93
CA VAL A 104 -0.29 -8.32 -2.98
C VAL A 104 -0.09 -9.78 -2.56
N ASP A 105 -0.70 -10.18 -1.45
CA ASP A 105 -0.59 -11.56 -0.95
C ASP A 105 -1.15 -12.56 -1.96
N SER A 106 -2.30 -12.26 -2.58
CA SER A 106 -2.98 -13.16 -3.51
C SER A 106 -2.18 -13.40 -4.80
N ILE A 107 -1.38 -12.43 -5.24
CA ILE A 107 -0.60 -12.54 -6.49
C ILE A 107 0.84 -12.98 -6.25
N THR A 108 1.28 -13.03 -5.00
CA THR A 108 2.64 -13.45 -4.67
C THR A 108 2.70 -14.97 -4.59
N PRO A 109 3.52 -15.63 -5.40
CA PRO A 109 3.64 -17.08 -5.33
C PRO A 109 4.29 -17.52 -4.03
N SER A 110 4.07 -18.78 -3.65
CA SER A 110 4.72 -19.38 -2.48
C SER A 110 6.24 -19.24 -2.58
N GLY A 111 6.87 -18.68 -1.55
CA GLY A 111 8.30 -18.38 -1.56
C GLY A 111 8.68 -17.14 -2.36
N GLY A 112 7.70 -16.41 -2.90
CA GLY A 112 7.93 -15.17 -3.62
C GLY A 112 8.28 -13.99 -2.72
N ASN A 113 8.59 -12.87 -3.35
CA ASN A 113 9.04 -11.65 -2.66
C ASN A 113 7.91 -10.62 -2.64
N PHE A 114 7.45 -10.25 -1.44
CA PHE A 114 6.40 -9.25 -1.29
C PHE A 114 6.81 -7.87 -1.81
N ALA A 115 8.08 -7.48 -1.70
CA ALA A 115 8.52 -6.19 -2.22
C ALA A 115 8.34 -6.09 -3.74
N ASP A 116 8.67 -7.15 -4.48
CA ASP A 116 8.44 -7.21 -5.92
C ASP A 116 6.95 -7.10 -6.25
N SER A 117 6.12 -7.79 -5.50
CA SER A 117 4.67 -7.78 -5.70
C SER A 117 4.06 -6.40 -5.35
N ILE A 118 4.55 -5.73 -4.32
CA ILE A 118 4.15 -4.35 -3.99
C ILE A 118 4.45 -3.44 -5.19
N LEU A 119 5.67 -3.49 -5.71
CA LEU A 119 6.04 -2.67 -6.87
C LEU A 119 5.12 -2.93 -8.07
N SER A 120 4.81 -4.19 -8.35
CA SER A 120 3.95 -4.57 -9.48
C SER A 120 2.50 -4.12 -9.29
N VAL A 121 1.94 -4.35 -8.11
CA VAL A 121 0.53 -4.03 -7.82
C VAL A 121 0.30 -2.53 -7.86
N TYR A 122 1.11 -1.75 -7.14
CA TYR A 122 0.92 -0.30 -7.08
C TYR A 122 1.19 0.39 -8.42
N ALA A 123 2.00 -0.21 -9.29
CA ALA A 123 2.24 0.30 -10.63
C ALA A 123 1.20 -0.15 -11.66
N SER A 124 0.26 -1.03 -11.28
CA SER A 124 -0.74 -1.57 -12.19
C SER A 124 -1.84 -0.55 -12.51
N PRO A 125 -2.47 -0.67 -13.71
CA PRO A 125 -3.58 0.23 -14.07
C PRO A 125 -4.77 0.17 -13.12
N ILE A 126 -5.04 -0.97 -12.49
CA ILE A 126 -6.18 -1.11 -11.59
C ILE A 126 -6.03 -0.30 -10.30
N CYS A 127 -4.81 0.07 -9.93
CA CYS A 127 -4.55 0.90 -8.76
C CYS A 127 -5.29 2.23 -8.86
N GLU A 128 -5.30 2.87 -10.02
CA GLU A 128 -6.04 4.11 -10.22
C GLU A 128 -7.54 3.92 -10.04
N THR A 129 -8.08 2.77 -10.44
CA THR A 129 -9.50 2.45 -10.25
C THR A 129 -9.82 2.19 -8.79
N ILE A 130 -8.97 1.44 -8.08
CA ILE A 130 -9.13 1.19 -6.64
C ILE A 130 -9.06 2.51 -5.86
N ASP A 131 -8.15 3.40 -6.22
CA ASP A 131 -7.94 4.67 -5.54
C ASP A 131 -8.99 5.74 -5.90
N ASN A 132 -9.86 5.45 -6.87
CA ASN A 132 -11.02 6.28 -7.16
C ASN A 132 -12.18 5.85 -6.24
N TYR A 133 -12.34 6.52 -5.12
CA TYR A 133 -13.33 6.15 -4.11
C TYR A 133 -14.78 6.48 -4.52
N ASN A 134 -14.98 7.13 -5.65
CA ASN A 134 -16.30 7.28 -6.26
C ASN A 134 -16.79 5.96 -6.91
N SER A 135 -15.90 4.99 -7.12
CA SER A 135 -16.21 3.68 -7.65
C SER A 135 -16.27 2.62 -6.55
N SER A 136 -16.78 1.45 -6.87
CA SER A 136 -16.88 0.32 -5.94
C SER A 136 -15.60 -0.52 -5.88
N ALA A 137 -14.58 -0.19 -6.66
CA ALA A 137 -13.42 -1.07 -6.85
C ALA A 137 -12.71 -1.44 -5.54
N TYR A 138 -12.56 -0.49 -4.61
CA TYR A 138 -11.85 -0.76 -3.36
C TYR A 138 -12.61 -1.70 -2.42
N TYR A 139 -13.93 -1.80 -2.51
CA TYR A 139 -14.72 -2.69 -1.67
C TYR A 139 -15.30 -3.91 -2.42
N GLU A 140 -14.87 -4.13 -3.65
CA GLU A 140 -15.16 -5.39 -4.33
C GLU A 140 -14.50 -6.56 -3.59
N PRO A 141 -15.06 -7.78 -3.68
CA PRO A 141 -14.43 -8.95 -3.10
C PRO A 141 -12.98 -9.12 -3.55
N SER A 142 -12.14 -9.62 -2.67
CA SER A 142 -10.70 -9.75 -2.94
C SER A 142 -10.41 -10.55 -4.22
N TYR A 143 -11.19 -11.63 -4.48
CA TYR A 143 -10.97 -12.42 -5.71
C TYR A 143 -11.29 -11.63 -6.98
N ILE A 144 -12.21 -10.68 -6.93
CA ILE A 144 -12.53 -9.79 -8.07
C ILE A 144 -11.36 -8.83 -8.30
N GLN A 145 -10.79 -8.28 -7.25
CA GLN A 145 -9.63 -7.40 -7.36
C GLN A 145 -8.41 -8.14 -7.92
N THR A 146 -8.17 -9.36 -7.46
CA THR A 146 -7.08 -10.21 -7.98
C THR A 146 -7.29 -10.49 -9.47
N LYS A 147 -8.50 -10.86 -9.86
CA LYS A 147 -8.84 -11.12 -11.26
C LYS A 147 -8.66 -9.86 -12.12
N ALA A 148 -9.08 -8.70 -11.61
CA ALA A 148 -8.89 -7.43 -12.28
C ALA A 148 -7.40 -7.10 -12.48
N TYR A 149 -6.58 -7.36 -11.48
CA TYR A 149 -5.13 -7.20 -11.61
C TYR A 149 -4.57 -8.08 -12.72
N LEU A 150 -4.93 -9.36 -12.74
CA LEU A 150 -4.44 -10.30 -13.76
C LEU A 150 -4.92 -9.95 -15.16
N ASN A 151 -6.11 -9.38 -15.30
CA ASN A 151 -6.69 -8.97 -16.58
C ASN A 151 -6.29 -7.55 -17.00
N GLY A 152 -5.76 -6.75 -16.10
CA GLY A 152 -5.40 -5.35 -16.34
C GLY A 152 -6.56 -4.36 -16.25
N THR A 153 -7.77 -4.82 -15.94
CA THR A 153 -8.98 -3.99 -15.81
C THR A 153 -10.06 -4.72 -15.02
N PHE A 154 -10.89 -3.94 -14.38
CA PHE A 154 -12.08 -4.45 -13.73
C PHE A 154 -13.14 -4.91 -14.72
#